data_d931c1be216e7d306f0830c65140a134
#
_entry.id   d931c1be216e7d306f0830c65140a134
#
_cell.length_a   1.000
_cell.length_b   1.000
_cell.length_c   1.000
_cell.angle_alpha   90.00
_cell.angle_beta   90.00
_cell.angle_gamma   90.00
#
_symmetry.space_group_name_H-M   'P 1'
#
loop_
_entity.id
_entity.type
_entity.pdbx_description
1 polymer ?
#
loop_
_entity_poly.entity_id
_entity_poly.type
_entity_poly.pdbx_seq_one_letter_code
_entity_poly.pdbx_strand_id
1 'polypeptide(L)'
;MSMKTVAEQETKNVSIPKTMKAVVAYAPGDYRFETVPVPEIGEGEILVKVEACGICAGDLKAFDGAPSFWGDEKQPAYIKAPMIPGHEFIGHVVGLGEGVTGFELGERVISEQIVPCWDCRFCNRGQYWMCEKHDLYGFQNNVNGAMAEYMKFTKEAINYKVPEDLPIEKAILIEPYACSFHAVQRAQIQLGDVVVLAGAGTLGLGMIGAIKKSGPGKLIVLDLFEERLELAKKFGADMVLNPAKDDVDAIVKELTDGYGCDIYIEATGAQKSVEQGLTMIRKLGRFVEFSVFKEPVTVDWSIISDRKELDVLGSHLGPYCYEHVIKGISNGDLPTDGVVTHTLPLEEFEKGFQLVKNGAESLKVVLDPNL
;
A
#
# COMPACT_ATOMS: atom_id res chain seq x y z
N MET A 1 -49.53 -26.91 4.78
CA MET A 1 -48.21 -27.11 5.35
C MET A 1 -47.33 -27.79 4.31
N SER A 2 -46.50 -27.06 3.60
CA SER A 2 -45.56 -27.59 2.61
C SER A 2 -44.17 -27.21 3.09
N MET A 3 -43.40 -28.22 3.47
CA MET A 3 -41.98 -28.10 3.77
C MET A 3 -41.24 -27.77 2.46
N LYS A 4 -40.69 -26.58 2.34
CA LYS A 4 -39.72 -26.28 1.31
C LYS A 4 -38.40 -26.91 1.71
N THR A 5 -37.98 -27.88 0.94
CA THR A 5 -36.65 -28.49 0.92
C THR A 5 -35.62 -27.42 0.73
N VAL A 6 -34.66 -27.31 1.65
CA VAL A 6 -33.44 -26.54 1.52
C VAL A 6 -32.64 -27.20 0.41
N ALA A 7 -32.43 -26.50 -0.67
CA ALA A 7 -31.57 -26.96 -1.74
C ALA A 7 -30.13 -27.07 -1.18
N GLU A 8 -29.56 -28.27 -1.26
CA GLU A 8 -28.15 -28.54 -1.06
C GLU A 8 -27.38 -27.74 -2.08
N GLN A 9 -26.73 -26.69 -1.64
CA GLN A 9 -25.67 -26.04 -2.45
C GLN A 9 -24.52 -27.04 -2.54
N GLU A 10 -24.28 -27.54 -3.75
CA GLU A 10 -23.08 -28.31 -4.08
C GLU A 10 -21.86 -27.44 -3.77
N THR A 11 -21.23 -27.67 -2.62
CA THR A 11 -19.87 -27.20 -2.34
C THR A 11 -18.96 -27.88 -3.36
N LYS A 12 -18.52 -27.16 -4.37
CA LYS A 12 -17.44 -27.60 -5.25
C LYS A 12 -16.23 -27.87 -4.35
N ASN A 13 -15.94 -29.13 -4.07
CA ASN A 13 -14.70 -29.56 -3.45
C ASN A 13 -13.55 -29.15 -4.40
N VAL A 14 -12.98 -27.99 -4.20
CA VAL A 14 -11.76 -27.56 -4.90
C VAL A 14 -10.65 -28.44 -4.33
N SER A 15 -10.15 -29.37 -5.15
CA SER A 15 -9.01 -30.20 -4.76
C SER A 15 -7.77 -29.32 -4.67
N ILE A 16 -7.32 -29.04 -3.45
CA ILE A 16 -6.08 -28.27 -3.22
C ILE A 16 -4.88 -29.12 -3.65
N PRO A 17 -4.02 -28.65 -4.55
CA PRO A 17 -2.83 -29.37 -4.98
C PRO A 17 -1.81 -29.46 -3.83
N LYS A 18 -0.89 -30.43 -3.90
CA LYS A 18 0.20 -30.55 -2.91
C LYS A 18 1.30 -29.52 -3.08
N THR A 19 1.46 -29.01 -4.30
CA THR A 19 2.49 -28.04 -4.68
C THR A 19 1.87 -26.90 -5.47
N MET A 20 2.52 -25.76 -5.46
CA MET A 20 2.12 -24.53 -6.14
C MET A 20 3.32 -23.87 -6.82
N LYS A 21 3.06 -22.99 -7.76
CA LYS A 21 4.05 -22.05 -8.30
C LYS A 21 4.16 -20.83 -7.41
N ALA A 22 5.41 -20.38 -7.20
CA ALA A 22 5.71 -19.20 -6.41
C ALA A 22 7.03 -18.56 -6.84
N VAL A 23 7.17 -17.26 -6.59
CA VAL A 23 8.44 -16.57 -6.62
C VAL A 23 9.07 -16.70 -5.23
N VAL A 24 10.29 -17.24 -5.16
CA VAL A 24 11.02 -17.42 -3.89
C VAL A 24 12.25 -16.53 -3.88
N ALA A 25 12.37 -15.68 -2.87
CA ALA A 25 13.51 -14.78 -2.65
C ALA A 25 14.54 -15.44 -1.74
N TYR A 26 15.76 -15.60 -2.20
CA TYR A 26 16.90 -16.19 -1.47
C TYR A 26 17.90 -15.14 -1.00
N ALA A 27 18.15 -14.13 -1.84
CA ALA A 27 19.10 -13.05 -1.59
C ALA A 27 18.75 -11.84 -2.48
N PRO A 28 19.39 -10.67 -2.31
CA PRO A 28 19.28 -9.57 -3.25
C PRO A 28 19.54 -10.01 -4.69
N GLY A 29 18.58 -9.75 -5.60
CA GLY A 29 18.65 -10.13 -7.01
C GLY A 29 18.52 -11.64 -7.30
N ASP A 30 18.42 -12.48 -6.29
CA ASP A 30 18.22 -13.94 -6.43
C ASP A 30 16.79 -14.33 -6.04
N TYR A 31 15.85 -14.01 -6.92
CA TYR A 31 14.44 -14.40 -6.83
C TYR A 31 14.16 -15.41 -7.93
N ARG A 32 13.47 -16.49 -7.61
CA ARG A 32 13.29 -17.63 -8.52
C ARG A 32 11.84 -18.03 -8.61
N PHE A 33 11.35 -18.27 -9.82
CA PHE A 33 10.04 -18.86 -10.04
C PHE A 33 10.15 -20.39 -9.92
N GLU A 34 9.56 -20.95 -8.87
CA GLU A 34 9.76 -22.35 -8.49
C GLU A 34 8.44 -23.05 -8.17
N THR A 35 8.52 -24.39 -8.05
CA THR A 35 7.44 -25.20 -7.51
C THR A 35 7.74 -25.52 -6.05
N VAL A 36 6.86 -25.09 -5.15
CA VAL A 36 6.99 -25.24 -3.70
C VAL A 36 5.74 -25.93 -3.11
N PRO A 37 5.80 -26.48 -1.89
CA PRO A 37 4.59 -27.01 -1.24
C PRO A 37 3.53 -25.92 -1.02
N VAL A 38 2.24 -26.26 -1.17
CA VAL A 38 1.14 -25.41 -0.72
C VAL A 38 1.20 -25.33 0.81
N PRO A 39 1.01 -24.14 1.42
CA PRO A 39 1.05 -24.01 2.88
C PRO A 39 0.01 -24.90 3.57
N GLU A 40 0.44 -25.64 4.57
CA GLU A 40 -0.49 -26.31 5.47
C GLU A 40 -1.10 -25.30 6.47
N ILE A 41 -2.39 -25.43 6.74
CA ILE A 41 -3.10 -24.60 7.70
C ILE A 41 -3.36 -25.36 9.00
N GLY A 42 -3.15 -24.67 10.12
CA GLY A 42 -3.47 -25.11 11.47
C GLY A 42 -4.74 -24.45 12.03
N GLU A 43 -4.91 -24.56 13.34
CA GLU A 43 -6.01 -23.93 14.08
C GLU A 43 -5.99 -22.39 13.87
N GLY A 44 -7.15 -21.83 13.53
CA GLY A 44 -7.35 -20.39 13.33
C GLY A 44 -6.77 -19.81 12.02
N GLU A 45 -6.17 -20.63 11.17
CA GLU A 45 -5.54 -20.20 9.92
C GLU A 45 -6.46 -20.39 8.71
N ILE A 46 -6.26 -19.57 7.67
CA ILE A 46 -7.04 -19.59 6.43
C ILE A 46 -6.10 -19.85 5.26
N LEU A 47 -6.42 -20.82 4.40
CA LEU A 47 -5.76 -20.98 3.11
C LEU A 47 -6.51 -20.18 2.05
N VAL A 48 -5.76 -19.36 1.33
CA VAL A 48 -6.28 -18.47 0.29
C VAL A 48 -5.65 -18.84 -1.04
N LYS A 49 -6.48 -19.04 -2.06
CA LYS A 49 -6.03 -19.07 -3.45
C LYS A 49 -5.88 -17.63 -3.92
N VAL A 50 -4.68 -17.24 -4.29
CA VAL A 50 -4.37 -15.88 -4.72
C VAL A 50 -5.04 -15.60 -6.07
N GLU A 51 -5.79 -14.51 -6.13
CA GLU A 51 -6.39 -13.98 -7.37
C GLU A 51 -5.40 -13.04 -8.06
N ALA A 52 -4.77 -12.15 -7.30
CA ALA A 52 -3.76 -11.22 -7.81
C ALA A 52 -2.83 -10.73 -6.68
N CYS A 53 -1.62 -10.32 -7.07
CA CYS A 53 -0.64 -9.68 -6.20
C CYS A 53 -0.08 -8.43 -6.88
N GLY A 54 -0.20 -7.26 -6.23
CA GLY A 54 0.41 -6.01 -6.68
C GLY A 54 1.91 -5.97 -6.39
N ILE A 55 2.67 -5.34 -7.28
CA ILE A 55 4.08 -5.04 -7.04
C ILE A 55 4.20 -3.65 -6.41
N CYS A 56 4.79 -3.58 -5.23
CA CYS A 56 5.11 -2.35 -4.52
C CYS A 56 6.55 -1.89 -4.86
N ALA A 57 6.79 -0.60 -4.73
CA ALA A 57 8.17 -0.08 -4.78
C ALA A 57 9.04 -0.65 -3.64
N GLY A 58 8.42 -1.10 -2.53
CA GLY A 58 9.10 -1.81 -1.45
C GLY A 58 9.67 -3.16 -1.89
N ASP A 59 8.91 -3.93 -2.69
CA ASP A 59 9.38 -5.22 -3.24
C ASP A 59 10.61 -5.03 -4.15
N LEU A 60 10.59 -3.94 -4.96
CA LEU A 60 11.73 -3.61 -5.81
C LEU A 60 12.96 -3.21 -5.00
N LYS A 61 12.81 -2.42 -3.92
CA LYS A 61 13.92 -2.07 -3.03
C LYS A 61 14.51 -3.31 -2.35
N ALA A 62 13.64 -4.26 -1.95
CA ALA A 62 14.07 -5.53 -1.42
C ALA A 62 14.82 -6.36 -2.47
N PHE A 63 14.32 -6.42 -3.71
CA PHE A 63 15.01 -7.08 -4.83
C PHE A 63 16.37 -6.46 -5.15
N ASP A 64 16.46 -5.12 -5.17
CA ASP A 64 17.70 -4.37 -5.42
C ASP A 64 18.68 -4.42 -4.23
N GLY A 65 18.34 -5.05 -3.09
CA GLY A 65 19.24 -5.29 -1.98
C GLY A 65 19.39 -4.10 -1.02
N ALA A 66 18.36 -3.27 -0.88
CA ALA A 66 18.43 -2.11 0.02
C ALA A 66 18.76 -2.53 1.47
N PRO A 67 19.70 -1.82 2.15
CA PRO A 67 20.11 -2.14 3.51
C PRO A 67 18.97 -2.16 4.54
N SER A 68 17.93 -1.36 4.35
CA SER A 68 16.75 -1.36 5.20
C SER A 68 16.00 -2.70 5.22
N PHE A 69 16.19 -3.54 4.20
CA PHE A 69 15.59 -4.87 4.10
C PHE A 69 16.58 -6.00 4.42
N TRP A 70 17.78 -5.95 3.86
CA TRP A 70 18.76 -7.03 3.98
C TRP A 70 19.81 -6.82 5.08
N GLY A 71 19.78 -5.66 5.73
CA GLY A 71 20.77 -5.29 6.73
C GLY A 71 22.09 -4.86 6.11
N ASP A 72 22.96 -4.33 6.96
CA ASP A 72 24.34 -3.96 6.68
C ASP A 72 25.17 -3.96 7.99
N GLU A 73 26.35 -3.36 8.00
CA GLU A 73 27.16 -3.25 9.21
C GLU A 73 26.52 -2.42 10.33
N LYS A 74 25.49 -1.61 10.03
CA LYS A 74 24.85 -0.68 10.98
C LYS A 74 23.49 -1.17 11.46
N GLN A 75 22.83 -2.04 10.71
CA GLN A 75 21.48 -2.51 11.03
C GLN A 75 21.27 -3.98 10.67
N PRO A 76 20.51 -4.74 11.47
CA PRO A 76 20.21 -6.13 11.18
C PRO A 76 19.30 -6.27 9.97
N ALA A 77 19.34 -7.44 9.34
CA ALA A 77 18.41 -7.76 8.26
C ALA A 77 16.97 -7.83 8.79
N TYR A 78 16.07 -7.17 8.07
CA TYR A 78 14.63 -7.26 8.30
C TYR A 78 14.04 -8.49 7.60
N ILE A 79 14.44 -8.76 6.36
CA ILE A 79 14.03 -9.95 5.59
C ILE A 79 14.58 -11.22 6.21
N LYS A 80 13.73 -12.25 6.28
CA LYS A 80 14.10 -13.61 6.68
C LYS A 80 13.90 -14.56 5.51
N ALA A 81 14.94 -14.68 4.69
CA ALA A 81 14.96 -15.58 3.53
C ALA A 81 15.24 -17.06 3.94
N PRO A 82 14.86 -18.07 3.10
CA PRO A 82 14.06 -17.88 1.89
C PRO A 82 12.60 -17.54 2.23
N MET A 83 11.95 -16.68 1.43
CA MET A 83 10.56 -16.29 1.62
C MET A 83 9.87 -16.04 0.27
N ILE A 84 8.55 -16.05 0.24
CA ILE A 84 7.74 -15.64 -0.91
C ILE A 84 7.38 -14.16 -0.72
N PRO A 85 7.73 -13.25 -1.67
CA PRO A 85 7.41 -11.83 -1.57
C PRO A 85 5.94 -11.51 -1.92
N GLY A 86 5.57 -10.23 -1.83
CA GLY A 86 4.26 -9.69 -2.21
C GLY A 86 3.32 -9.51 -1.02
N HIS A 87 2.98 -8.26 -0.73
CA HIS A 87 2.16 -7.85 0.41
C HIS A 87 0.88 -7.09 0.03
N GLU A 88 0.69 -6.83 -1.26
CA GLU A 88 -0.54 -6.26 -1.83
C GLU A 88 -1.30 -7.39 -2.54
N PHE A 89 -2.35 -7.95 -1.97
CA PHE A 89 -2.97 -9.17 -2.50
C PHE A 89 -4.48 -9.25 -2.30
N ILE A 90 -5.11 -10.02 -3.18
CA ILE A 90 -6.51 -10.43 -3.10
C ILE A 90 -6.58 -11.93 -3.41
N GLY A 91 -7.52 -12.64 -2.79
CA GLY A 91 -7.75 -14.04 -3.12
C GLY A 91 -9.03 -14.59 -2.54
N HIS A 92 -9.26 -15.89 -2.75
CA HIS A 92 -10.47 -16.60 -2.31
C HIS A 92 -10.13 -17.66 -1.26
N VAL A 93 -10.95 -17.78 -0.24
CA VAL A 93 -10.82 -18.78 0.80
C VAL A 93 -11.02 -20.17 0.18
N VAL A 94 -10.02 -21.04 0.30
CA VAL A 94 -10.07 -22.43 -0.19
C VAL A 94 -9.86 -23.46 0.91
N GLY A 95 -9.49 -23.03 2.12
CA GLY A 95 -9.36 -23.88 3.29
C GLY A 95 -9.53 -23.08 4.57
N LEU A 96 -10.16 -23.68 5.59
CA LEU A 96 -10.38 -23.08 6.89
C LEU A 96 -9.85 -24.04 7.95
N GLY A 97 -8.94 -23.56 8.79
CA GLY A 97 -8.46 -24.27 9.97
C GLY A 97 -9.53 -24.38 11.06
N GLU A 98 -9.34 -25.30 11.99
CA GLU A 98 -10.24 -25.43 13.14
C GLU A 98 -10.35 -24.10 13.90
N GLY A 99 -11.56 -23.75 14.35
CA GLY A 99 -11.81 -22.53 15.13
C GLY A 99 -11.95 -21.24 14.30
N VAL A 100 -11.71 -21.25 13.00
CA VAL A 100 -11.96 -20.07 12.14
C VAL A 100 -13.47 -19.78 12.13
N THR A 101 -13.82 -18.53 12.40
CA THR A 101 -15.20 -18.02 12.37
C THR A 101 -15.29 -16.77 11.52
N GLY A 102 -16.48 -16.50 10.97
CA GLY A 102 -16.74 -15.29 10.20
C GLY A 102 -16.34 -15.37 8.72
N PHE A 103 -15.72 -16.47 8.27
CA PHE A 103 -15.34 -16.71 6.88
C PHE A 103 -15.89 -18.04 6.38
N GLU A 104 -16.18 -18.12 5.08
CA GLU A 104 -16.69 -19.31 4.40
C GLU A 104 -15.81 -19.63 3.17
N LEU A 105 -15.85 -20.89 2.74
CA LEU A 105 -15.14 -21.32 1.50
C LEU A 105 -15.70 -20.58 0.29
N GLY A 106 -14.82 -20.08 -0.56
CA GLY A 106 -15.15 -19.33 -1.76
C GLY A 106 -15.27 -17.83 -1.53
N GLU A 107 -15.32 -17.33 -0.30
CA GLU A 107 -15.37 -15.89 -0.05
C GLU A 107 -14.08 -15.20 -0.50
N ARG A 108 -14.22 -14.04 -1.13
CA ARG A 108 -13.12 -13.19 -1.53
C ARG A 108 -12.62 -12.38 -0.35
N VAL A 109 -11.30 -12.42 -0.11
CA VAL A 109 -10.69 -11.89 1.12
C VAL A 109 -9.39 -11.15 0.86
N ILE A 110 -9.07 -10.27 1.80
CA ILE A 110 -7.78 -9.60 1.94
C ILE A 110 -7.37 -9.62 3.42
N SER A 111 -6.07 -9.55 3.70
CA SER A 111 -5.55 -9.30 5.05
C SER A 111 -4.76 -8.00 5.09
N GLU A 112 -4.68 -7.35 6.25
CA GLU A 112 -3.66 -6.34 6.45
C GLU A 112 -2.29 -6.96 6.25
N GLN A 113 -1.36 -6.19 5.69
CA GLN A 113 -0.02 -6.70 5.41
C GLN A 113 0.77 -7.01 6.69
N ILE A 114 0.44 -6.39 7.82
CA ILE A 114 1.06 -6.68 9.11
C ILE A 114 0.35 -7.82 9.84
N VAL A 115 1.14 -8.69 10.47
CA VAL A 115 0.67 -9.74 11.38
C VAL A 115 1.10 -9.37 12.80
N PRO A 116 0.21 -8.78 13.62
CA PRO A 116 0.55 -8.33 14.96
C PRO A 116 0.80 -9.51 15.92
N CYS A 117 1.68 -9.34 16.89
CA CYS A 117 1.87 -10.35 17.93
C CYS A 117 0.78 -10.33 19.02
N TRP A 118 -0.05 -9.29 19.07
CA TRP A 118 -1.13 -9.02 20.04
C TRP A 118 -0.70 -9.01 21.53
N ASP A 119 0.61 -9.01 21.81
CA ASP A 119 1.15 -9.10 23.18
C ASP A 119 2.11 -7.95 23.53
N CYS A 120 2.73 -7.29 22.56
CA CYS A 120 3.67 -6.20 22.82
C CYS A 120 2.98 -4.91 23.27
N ARG A 121 3.78 -3.98 23.79
CA ARG A 121 3.32 -2.67 24.26
C ARG A 121 2.43 -1.92 23.24
N PHE A 122 2.78 -1.98 21.97
CA PHE A 122 2.04 -1.27 20.91
C PHE A 122 0.72 -1.98 20.61
N CYS A 123 0.72 -3.29 20.45
CA CYS A 123 -0.51 -4.08 20.25
C CYS A 123 -1.51 -3.86 21.39
N ASN A 124 -1.05 -3.93 22.66
CA ASN A 124 -1.90 -3.72 23.83
C ASN A 124 -2.46 -2.29 23.97
N ARG A 125 -1.97 -1.34 23.17
CA ARG A 125 -2.49 0.04 23.08
C ARG A 125 -3.31 0.30 21.83
N GLY A 126 -3.62 -0.72 21.05
CA GLY A 126 -4.30 -0.58 19.76
C GLY A 126 -3.40 0.00 18.64
N GLN A 127 -2.10 0.08 18.86
CA GLN A 127 -1.11 0.58 17.89
C GLN A 127 -0.43 -0.58 17.16
N TYR A 128 -1.19 -1.60 16.79
CA TYR A 128 -0.71 -2.88 16.29
C TYR A 128 0.16 -2.78 15.03
N TRP A 129 -0.03 -1.75 14.21
CA TRP A 129 0.80 -1.51 13.02
C TRP A 129 2.25 -1.16 13.35
N MET A 130 2.52 -0.79 14.61
CA MET A 130 3.86 -0.57 15.16
C MET A 130 4.30 -1.74 16.07
N CYS A 131 3.78 -2.94 15.81
CA CYS A 131 4.14 -4.13 16.56
C CYS A 131 5.67 -4.33 16.63
N GLU A 132 6.21 -4.63 17.83
CA GLU A 132 7.65 -4.85 18.00
C GLU A 132 8.20 -6.01 17.16
N LYS A 133 7.38 -7.04 16.92
CA LYS A 133 7.75 -8.16 16.06
C LYS A 133 7.80 -7.78 14.59
N HIS A 134 6.92 -6.88 14.20
CA HIS A 134 6.81 -6.29 12.87
C HIS A 134 6.83 -7.31 11.72
N ASP A 135 6.16 -8.46 11.89
CA ASP A 135 6.02 -9.44 10.83
C ASP A 135 5.09 -8.88 9.74
N LEU A 136 5.60 -8.77 8.51
CA LEU A 136 4.81 -8.36 7.34
C LEU A 136 4.81 -9.49 6.31
N TYR A 137 3.63 -9.76 5.72
CA TYR A 137 3.55 -10.67 4.59
C TYR A 137 4.54 -10.27 3.50
N GLY A 138 5.23 -11.27 2.94
CA GLY A 138 6.16 -11.04 1.84
C GLY A 138 7.56 -10.55 2.21
N PHE A 139 7.89 -10.47 3.51
CA PHE A 139 9.23 -10.10 3.98
C PHE A 139 9.82 -11.11 4.99
N GLN A 140 8.99 -11.98 5.53
CA GLN A 140 9.36 -12.94 6.57
C GLN A 140 8.97 -14.36 6.15
N ASN A 141 9.82 -15.34 6.39
CA ASN A 141 9.56 -16.75 6.02
C ASN A 141 8.46 -17.43 6.85
N ASN A 142 8.06 -16.84 7.97
CA ASN A 142 6.92 -17.30 8.77
C ASN A 142 5.58 -16.68 8.32
N VAL A 143 5.63 -15.62 7.52
CA VAL A 143 4.47 -14.94 6.91
C VAL A 143 4.77 -14.68 5.43
N ASN A 144 4.80 -15.76 4.66
CA ASN A 144 5.01 -15.69 3.22
C ASN A 144 3.96 -14.83 2.53
N GLY A 145 4.37 -14.12 1.48
CA GLY A 145 3.52 -13.27 0.68
C GLY A 145 2.75 -13.97 -0.44
N ALA A 146 2.22 -13.17 -1.35
CA ALA A 146 1.27 -13.60 -2.37
C ALA A 146 1.83 -13.65 -3.80
N MET A 147 3.14 -13.52 -4.01
CA MET A 147 3.71 -13.85 -5.32
C MET A 147 3.74 -15.38 -5.49
N ALA A 148 2.56 -16.01 -5.37
CA ALA A 148 2.32 -17.46 -5.38
C ALA A 148 0.87 -17.75 -5.76
N GLU A 149 0.56 -19.01 -6.12
CA GLU A 149 -0.82 -19.44 -6.38
C GLU A 149 -1.68 -19.54 -5.10
N TYR A 150 -1.04 -19.81 -3.96
CA TYR A 150 -1.71 -19.91 -2.65
C TYR A 150 -0.89 -19.20 -1.58
N MET A 151 -1.58 -18.65 -0.60
CA MET A 151 -0.98 -18.10 0.60
C MET A 151 -1.79 -18.47 1.84
N LYS A 152 -1.20 -18.29 3.01
CA LYS A 152 -1.84 -18.56 4.29
C LYS A 152 -2.01 -17.29 5.08
N PHE A 153 -3.22 -17.02 5.56
CA PHE A 153 -3.44 -16.04 6.61
C PHE A 153 -3.28 -16.73 7.97
N THR A 154 -2.40 -16.20 8.80
CA THR A 154 -2.17 -16.72 10.14
C THR A 154 -3.34 -16.36 11.06
N LYS A 155 -3.45 -17.04 12.21
CA LYS A 155 -4.53 -16.78 13.19
C LYS A 155 -4.48 -15.38 13.79
N GLU A 156 -3.31 -14.73 13.80
CA GLU A 156 -3.10 -13.38 14.30
C GLU A 156 -3.45 -12.29 13.27
N ALA A 157 -3.65 -12.67 12.02
CA ALA A 157 -3.89 -11.75 10.92
C ALA A 157 -5.23 -11.01 11.05
N ILE A 158 -5.30 -9.83 10.45
CA ILE A 158 -6.49 -8.99 10.42
C ILE A 158 -7.10 -9.08 9.03
N ASN A 159 -8.18 -9.86 8.91
CA ASN A 159 -8.75 -10.25 7.64
C ASN A 159 -10.07 -9.54 7.36
N TYR A 160 -10.33 -9.23 6.09
CA TYR A 160 -11.54 -8.56 5.62
C TYR A 160 -12.13 -9.30 4.42
N LYS A 161 -13.48 -9.25 4.33
CA LYS A 161 -14.20 -9.70 3.13
C LYS A 161 -14.18 -8.60 2.07
N VAL A 162 -14.01 -9.00 0.83
CA VAL A 162 -14.03 -8.11 -0.33
C VAL A 162 -15.24 -8.45 -1.19
N PRO A 163 -16.02 -7.46 -1.68
CA PRO A 163 -17.16 -7.75 -2.57
C PRO A 163 -16.73 -8.51 -3.83
N GLU A 164 -17.47 -9.57 -4.15
CA GLU A 164 -17.20 -10.42 -5.33
C GLU A 164 -17.37 -9.66 -6.65
N ASP A 165 -18.27 -8.68 -6.68
CA ASP A 165 -18.55 -7.86 -7.86
C ASP A 165 -17.57 -6.69 -8.04
N LEU A 166 -16.64 -6.47 -7.11
CA LEU A 166 -15.60 -5.47 -7.25
C LEU A 166 -14.54 -5.95 -8.26
N PRO A 167 -14.33 -5.26 -9.41
CA PRO A 167 -13.31 -5.65 -10.38
C PRO A 167 -11.93 -5.80 -9.74
N ILE A 168 -11.13 -6.78 -10.21
CA ILE A 168 -9.82 -7.09 -9.62
C ILE A 168 -8.85 -5.91 -9.66
N GLU A 169 -8.85 -5.14 -10.73
CA GLU A 169 -8.04 -3.93 -10.90
C GLU A 169 -8.40 -2.81 -9.92
N LYS A 170 -9.56 -2.90 -9.29
CA LYS A 170 -9.98 -2.03 -8.18
C LYS A 170 -9.67 -2.66 -6.82
N ALA A 171 -9.98 -3.94 -6.67
CA ALA A 171 -9.79 -4.67 -5.42
C ALA A 171 -8.31 -4.76 -5.01
N ILE A 172 -7.40 -4.92 -5.95
CA ILE A 172 -5.96 -4.99 -5.69
C ILE A 172 -5.38 -3.68 -5.15
N LEU A 173 -6.10 -2.57 -5.25
CA LEU A 173 -5.71 -1.28 -4.71
C LEU A 173 -6.12 -1.08 -3.25
N ILE A 174 -6.82 -2.02 -2.62
CA ILE A 174 -7.29 -1.88 -1.23
C ILE A 174 -6.12 -1.67 -0.28
N GLU A 175 -5.07 -2.51 -0.35
CA GLU A 175 -3.90 -2.37 0.52
C GLU A 175 -3.17 -1.03 0.33
N PRO A 176 -2.69 -0.65 -0.88
CA PRO A 176 -1.98 0.60 -1.05
C PRO A 176 -2.85 1.83 -0.74
N TYR A 177 -4.15 1.76 -0.99
CA TYR A 177 -5.07 2.85 -0.65
C TYR A 177 -5.35 2.91 0.86
N ALA A 178 -5.28 1.80 1.60
CA ALA A 178 -5.34 1.84 3.06
C ALA A 178 -4.14 2.60 3.63
N CYS A 179 -2.94 2.38 3.11
CA CYS A 179 -1.75 3.15 3.45
C CYS A 179 -1.91 4.65 3.09
N SER A 180 -2.43 4.94 1.90
CA SER A 180 -2.74 6.31 1.45
C SER A 180 -3.75 7.00 2.36
N PHE A 181 -4.83 6.30 2.73
CA PHE A 181 -5.87 6.82 3.60
C PHE A 181 -5.33 7.17 4.99
N HIS A 182 -4.48 6.30 5.56
CA HIS A 182 -3.82 6.58 6.84
C HIS A 182 -2.93 7.81 6.78
N ALA A 183 -2.15 8.01 5.72
CA ALA A 183 -1.34 9.22 5.54
C ALA A 183 -2.21 10.49 5.54
N VAL A 184 -3.37 10.44 4.90
CA VAL A 184 -4.33 11.56 4.90
C VAL A 184 -4.93 11.79 6.30
N GLN A 185 -5.23 10.72 7.07
CA GLN A 185 -5.64 10.85 8.48
C GLN A 185 -4.54 11.52 9.33
N ARG A 186 -3.27 11.17 9.10
CA ARG A 186 -2.12 11.80 9.78
C ARG A 186 -2.02 13.30 9.44
N ALA A 187 -2.41 13.69 8.23
CA ALA A 187 -2.41 15.08 7.80
C ALA A 187 -3.41 15.97 8.59
N GLN A 188 -4.49 15.39 9.16
CA GLN A 188 -5.50 16.12 9.95
C GLN A 188 -5.99 17.39 9.24
N ILE A 189 -6.32 17.24 7.95
CA ILE A 189 -6.76 18.34 7.08
C ILE A 189 -7.97 19.04 7.69
N GLN A 190 -7.93 20.36 7.75
CA GLN A 190 -9.03 21.20 8.21
C GLN A 190 -9.78 21.79 7.02
N LEU A 191 -11.04 22.17 7.25
CA LEU A 191 -11.84 22.85 6.24
C LEU A 191 -11.14 24.14 5.79
N GLY A 192 -10.90 24.24 4.50
CA GLY A 192 -10.28 25.42 3.89
C GLY A 192 -8.75 25.36 3.74
N ASP A 193 -8.07 24.34 4.29
CA ASP A 193 -6.61 24.19 4.16
C ASP A 193 -6.17 24.12 2.70
N VAL A 194 -5.05 24.74 2.38
CA VAL A 194 -4.32 24.52 1.12
C VAL A 194 -3.36 23.36 1.30
N VAL A 195 -3.65 22.26 0.60
CA VAL A 195 -2.88 21.00 0.67
C VAL A 195 -2.04 20.85 -0.59
N VAL A 196 -0.74 20.62 -0.43
CA VAL A 196 0.17 20.21 -1.49
C VAL A 196 0.51 18.74 -1.29
N LEU A 197 0.20 17.92 -2.29
CA LEU A 197 0.57 16.50 -2.37
C LEU A 197 1.68 16.34 -3.40
N ALA A 198 2.87 16.00 -2.95
CA ALA A 198 4.01 15.72 -3.82
C ALA A 198 4.08 14.23 -4.14
N GLY A 199 3.93 13.93 -5.41
CA GLY A 199 3.90 12.58 -5.98
C GLY A 199 2.48 12.12 -6.34
N ALA A 200 2.27 11.80 -7.62
CA ALA A 200 1.06 11.21 -8.17
C ALA A 200 1.29 9.77 -8.66
N GLY A 201 2.14 9.01 -7.93
CA GLY A 201 2.22 7.56 -8.08
C GLY A 201 0.98 6.86 -7.51
N THR A 202 0.96 5.53 -7.48
CA THR A 202 -0.18 4.73 -6.96
C THR A 202 -0.68 5.24 -5.60
N LEU A 203 0.24 5.49 -4.66
CA LEU A 203 -0.10 5.94 -3.31
C LEU A 203 -0.60 7.38 -3.28
N GLY A 204 0.06 8.30 -4.00
CA GLY A 204 -0.41 9.69 -4.10
C GLY A 204 -1.78 9.80 -4.75
N LEU A 205 -2.03 9.07 -5.83
CA LEU A 205 -3.36 9.00 -6.45
C LEU A 205 -4.43 8.48 -5.48
N GLY A 206 -4.10 7.45 -4.67
CA GLY A 206 -4.97 6.94 -3.62
C GLY A 206 -5.31 7.95 -2.53
N MET A 207 -4.45 8.95 -2.29
CA MET A 207 -4.69 10.01 -1.30
C MET A 207 -5.72 11.04 -1.78
N ILE A 208 -5.84 11.29 -3.08
CA ILE A 208 -6.63 12.40 -3.64
C ILE A 208 -8.10 12.33 -3.18
N GLY A 209 -8.75 11.16 -3.33
CA GLY A 209 -10.14 11.00 -2.91
C GLY A 209 -10.35 11.27 -1.42
N ALA A 210 -9.47 10.75 -0.56
CA ALA A 210 -9.50 10.94 0.87
C ALA A 210 -9.24 12.41 1.27
N ILE A 211 -8.28 13.08 0.62
CA ILE A 211 -8.01 14.50 0.82
C ILE A 211 -9.25 15.33 0.46
N LYS A 212 -9.84 15.11 -0.70
CA LYS A 212 -11.04 15.85 -1.14
C LYS A 212 -12.22 15.68 -0.17
N LYS A 213 -12.38 14.49 0.40
CA LYS A 213 -13.41 14.23 1.41
C LYS A 213 -13.16 14.92 2.76
N SER A 214 -11.92 15.27 3.04
CA SER A 214 -11.57 16.04 4.26
C SER A 214 -11.91 17.52 4.16
N GLY A 215 -12.30 18.03 2.98
CA GLY A 215 -12.77 19.40 2.76
C GLY A 215 -11.66 20.45 2.67
N PRO A 216 -10.52 20.22 1.98
CA PRO A 216 -9.52 21.26 1.77
C PRO A 216 -10.11 22.42 0.96
N GLY A 217 -9.57 23.62 1.17
CA GLY A 217 -9.87 24.77 0.32
C GLY A 217 -9.29 24.61 -1.06
N LYS A 218 -8.12 23.99 -1.15
CA LYS A 218 -7.46 23.64 -2.42
C LYS A 218 -6.52 22.43 -2.27
N LEU A 219 -6.56 21.53 -3.25
CA LEU A 219 -5.60 20.44 -3.42
C LEU A 219 -4.73 20.69 -4.64
N ILE A 220 -3.42 20.83 -4.43
CA ILE A 220 -2.39 20.96 -5.46
C ILE A 220 -1.59 19.67 -5.48
N VAL A 221 -1.49 19.03 -6.65
CA VAL A 221 -0.72 17.77 -6.81
C VAL A 221 0.48 18.02 -7.69
N LEU A 222 1.65 17.52 -7.25
CA LEU A 222 2.92 17.66 -7.93
C LEU A 222 3.40 16.31 -8.45
N ASP A 223 3.83 16.25 -9.70
CA ASP A 223 4.56 15.09 -10.26
C ASP A 223 5.42 15.54 -11.47
N LEU A 224 6.38 14.71 -11.86
CA LEU A 224 7.24 14.95 -13.03
C LEU A 224 6.61 14.41 -14.33
N PHE A 225 5.65 13.49 -14.24
CA PHE A 225 5.02 12.82 -15.37
C PHE A 225 3.64 13.41 -15.67
N GLU A 226 3.46 13.91 -16.89
CA GLU A 226 2.24 14.57 -17.31
C GLU A 226 1.00 13.62 -17.23
N GLU A 227 1.18 12.35 -17.61
CA GLU A 227 0.11 11.35 -17.58
C GLU A 227 -0.42 11.16 -16.16
N ARG A 228 0.46 11.20 -15.15
CA ARG A 228 0.09 11.12 -13.74
C ARG A 228 -0.64 12.37 -13.26
N LEU A 229 -0.19 13.53 -13.70
CA LEU A 229 -0.85 14.82 -13.42
C LEU A 229 -2.25 14.87 -14.03
N GLU A 230 -2.44 14.41 -15.26
CA GLU A 230 -3.75 14.31 -15.89
C GLU A 230 -4.69 13.36 -15.13
N LEU A 231 -4.16 12.24 -14.63
CA LEU A 231 -4.94 11.30 -13.81
C LEU A 231 -5.28 11.93 -12.44
N ALA A 232 -4.34 12.61 -11.81
CA ALA A 232 -4.56 13.32 -10.56
C ALA A 232 -5.67 14.38 -10.70
N LYS A 233 -5.72 15.09 -11.83
CA LYS A 233 -6.77 16.04 -12.14
C LYS A 233 -8.13 15.36 -12.30
N LYS A 234 -8.18 14.22 -13.01
CA LYS A 234 -9.40 13.40 -13.12
C LYS A 234 -9.90 12.90 -11.77
N PHE A 235 -9.00 12.61 -10.83
CA PHE A 235 -9.33 12.15 -9.48
C PHE A 235 -9.78 13.28 -8.55
N GLY A 236 -9.69 14.53 -8.98
CA GLY A 236 -10.23 15.67 -8.25
C GLY A 236 -9.20 16.66 -7.69
N ALA A 237 -7.94 16.60 -8.11
CA ALA A 237 -6.99 17.67 -7.83
C ALA A 237 -7.47 19.01 -8.40
N ASP A 238 -7.46 20.06 -7.59
CA ASP A 238 -7.89 21.41 -8.04
C ASP A 238 -6.84 22.06 -8.95
N MET A 239 -5.59 21.69 -8.75
CA MET A 239 -4.44 22.14 -9.56
C MET A 239 -3.40 21.02 -9.63
N VAL A 240 -2.74 20.90 -10.76
CA VAL A 240 -1.61 19.99 -10.95
C VAL A 240 -0.43 20.79 -11.51
N LEU A 241 0.78 20.53 -11.01
CA LEU A 241 1.98 21.26 -11.38
C LEU A 241 3.16 20.29 -11.56
N ASN A 242 4.00 20.59 -12.54
CA ASN A 242 5.23 19.85 -12.79
C ASN A 242 6.43 20.65 -12.25
N PRO A 243 7.07 20.22 -11.13
CA PRO A 243 8.18 20.97 -10.52
C PRO A 243 9.41 21.15 -11.42
N ALA A 244 9.51 20.43 -12.54
CA ALA A 244 10.56 20.63 -13.53
C ALA A 244 10.25 21.75 -14.54
N LYS A 245 8.99 22.22 -14.60
CA LYS A 245 8.50 23.19 -15.57
C LYS A 245 7.93 24.45 -14.93
N ASP A 246 7.29 24.28 -13.76
CA ASP A 246 6.51 25.30 -13.06
C ASP A 246 7.29 25.87 -11.87
N ASP A 247 7.16 27.15 -11.60
CA ASP A 247 7.61 27.77 -10.35
C ASP A 247 6.57 27.52 -9.26
N VAL A 248 6.60 26.29 -8.71
CA VAL A 248 5.59 25.81 -7.74
C VAL A 248 5.56 26.71 -6.50
N ASP A 249 6.73 27.19 -6.03
CA ASP A 249 6.82 28.05 -4.84
C ASP A 249 6.14 29.41 -5.07
N ALA A 250 6.34 30.01 -6.23
CA ALA A 250 5.68 31.28 -6.57
C ALA A 250 4.16 31.10 -6.68
N ILE A 251 3.73 30.03 -7.36
CA ILE A 251 2.29 29.72 -7.55
C ILE A 251 1.60 29.50 -6.19
N VAL A 252 2.18 28.67 -5.31
CA VAL A 252 1.61 28.41 -4.00
C VAL A 252 1.58 29.66 -3.12
N LYS A 253 2.63 30.49 -3.17
CA LYS A 253 2.66 31.77 -2.46
C LYS A 253 1.57 32.73 -2.95
N GLU A 254 1.36 32.84 -4.26
CA GLU A 254 0.30 33.68 -4.82
C GLU A 254 -1.09 33.19 -4.34
N LEU A 255 -1.33 31.89 -4.33
CA LEU A 255 -2.59 31.30 -3.87
C LEU A 255 -2.86 31.43 -2.37
N THR A 256 -1.83 31.76 -1.58
CA THR A 256 -1.87 31.78 -0.12
C THR A 256 -1.44 33.13 0.46
N ASP A 257 -1.60 34.22 -0.29
CA ASP A 257 -1.22 35.59 0.14
C ASP A 257 0.23 35.68 0.69
N GLY A 258 1.14 34.86 0.14
CA GLY A 258 2.55 34.80 0.51
C GLY A 258 2.88 33.89 1.70
N TYR A 259 1.87 33.31 2.38
CA TYR A 259 2.10 32.50 3.59
C TYR A 259 2.68 31.10 3.28
N GLY A 260 2.28 30.46 2.18
CA GLY A 260 2.60 29.06 1.84
C GLY A 260 1.46 28.10 2.18
N CYS A 261 1.58 26.81 1.82
CA CYS A 261 0.54 25.82 2.06
C CYS A 261 0.39 25.46 3.55
N ASP A 262 -0.80 25.06 3.94
CA ASP A 262 -1.10 24.60 5.30
C ASP A 262 -0.50 23.22 5.57
N ILE A 263 -0.59 22.33 4.56
CA ILE A 263 -0.16 20.94 4.65
C ILE A 263 0.64 20.59 3.41
N TYR A 264 1.78 19.92 3.64
CA TYR A 264 2.57 19.29 2.59
C TYR A 264 2.67 17.78 2.87
N ILE A 265 2.25 16.96 1.92
CA ILE A 265 2.36 15.50 2.00
C ILE A 265 3.44 15.05 1.04
N GLU A 266 4.51 14.46 1.55
CA GLU A 266 5.64 13.93 0.80
C GLU A 266 5.40 12.45 0.47
N ALA A 267 5.20 12.14 -0.82
CA ALA A 267 4.96 10.80 -1.34
C ALA A 267 5.85 10.46 -2.55
N THR A 268 7.01 11.14 -2.70
CA THR A 268 7.96 10.90 -3.79
C THR A 268 9.20 10.12 -3.36
N GLY A 269 9.65 10.29 -2.10
CA GLY A 269 10.90 9.76 -1.60
C GLY A 269 12.15 10.48 -2.15
N ALA A 270 12.02 11.75 -2.58
CA ALA A 270 13.09 12.53 -3.19
C ALA A 270 13.56 13.67 -2.28
N GLN A 271 14.88 13.81 -2.10
CA GLN A 271 15.52 14.90 -1.35
C GLN A 271 14.96 16.28 -1.73
N LYS A 272 14.85 16.56 -3.04
CA LYS A 272 14.34 17.85 -3.53
C LYS A 272 12.89 18.13 -3.14
N SER A 273 12.05 17.11 -3.07
CA SER A 273 10.66 17.24 -2.65
C SER A 273 10.56 17.60 -1.17
N VAL A 274 11.38 17.01 -0.32
CA VAL A 274 11.46 17.35 1.11
C VAL A 274 11.91 18.80 1.29
N GLU A 275 12.99 19.23 0.62
CA GLU A 275 13.50 20.60 0.67
C GLU A 275 12.45 21.61 0.20
N GLN A 276 11.79 21.33 -0.92
CA GLN A 276 10.71 22.14 -1.47
C GLN A 276 9.53 22.26 -0.50
N GLY A 277 9.09 21.14 0.07
CA GLY A 277 7.99 21.10 1.03
C GLY A 277 8.28 21.92 2.28
N LEU A 278 9.46 21.76 2.89
CA LEU A 278 9.89 22.53 4.06
C LEU A 278 9.98 24.03 3.78
N THR A 279 10.33 24.41 2.54
CA THR A 279 10.38 25.83 2.12
C THR A 279 8.99 26.38 1.87
N MET A 280 8.13 25.61 1.20
CA MET A 280 6.80 26.02 0.74
C MET A 280 5.76 26.09 1.85
N ILE A 281 5.87 25.22 2.85
CA ILE A 281 4.91 25.15 3.95
C ILE A 281 4.93 26.41 4.80
N ARG A 282 3.75 26.91 5.22
CA ARG A 282 3.66 28.08 6.10
C ARG A 282 4.20 27.80 7.51
N LYS A 283 4.39 28.86 8.30
CA LYS A 283 4.61 28.73 9.75
C LYS A 283 3.43 28.00 10.39
N LEU A 284 3.72 27.17 11.40
CA LEU A 284 2.74 26.31 12.06
C LEU A 284 2.00 25.38 11.10
N GLY A 285 2.63 25.06 9.96
CA GLY A 285 2.10 24.11 8.99
C GLY A 285 2.43 22.66 9.36
N ARG A 286 1.84 21.72 8.63
CA ARG A 286 1.99 20.30 8.88
C ARG A 286 2.66 19.60 7.70
N PHE A 287 3.81 18.98 7.93
CA PHE A 287 4.53 18.16 6.98
C PHE A 287 4.28 16.68 7.27
N VAL A 288 3.69 15.96 6.33
CA VAL A 288 3.48 14.52 6.43
C VAL A 288 4.51 13.79 5.58
N GLU A 289 5.35 13.02 6.24
CA GLU A 289 6.33 12.14 5.61
C GLU A 289 5.76 10.74 5.46
N PHE A 290 5.61 10.29 4.21
CA PHE A 290 5.01 8.99 3.90
C PHE A 290 5.96 8.06 3.13
N SER A 291 7.02 8.62 2.55
CA SER A 291 7.88 7.88 1.64
C SER A 291 8.89 6.98 2.36
N VAL A 292 9.32 5.94 1.67
CA VAL A 292 10.51 5.16 2.06
C VAL A 292 11.67 5.61 1.17
N PHE A 293 12.59 6.37 1.73
CA PHE A 293 13.76 6.89 1.00
C PHE A 293 14.76 5.78 0.69
N LYS A 294 15.42 5.90 -0.45
CA LYS A 294 16.51 5.00 -0.84
C LYS A 294 17.81 5.33 -0.09
N GLU A 295 18.05 6.62 0.11
CA GLU A 295 19.21 7.18 0.80
C GLU A 295 18.80 8.19 1.86
N PRO A 296 19.60 8.44 2.89
CA PRO A 296 19.33 9.48 3.89
C PRO A 296 19.15 10.85 3.26
N VAL A 297 18.19 11.61 3.77
CA VAL A 297 17.87 12.97 3.34
C VAL A 297 18.49 13.99 4.30
N THR A 298 19.12 15.02 3.78
CA THR A 298 19.73 16.11 4.57
C THR A 298 18.89 17.38 4.46
N VAL A 299 18.47 17.93 5.59
CA VAL A 299 17.68 19.17 5.66
C VAL A 299 18.19 20.09 6.77
N ASP A 300 17.89 21.38 6.64
CA ASP A 300 18.12 22.37 7.72
C ASP A 300 17.01 22.21 8.81
N TRP A 301 17.33 21.50 9.87
CA TRP A 301 16.42 21.27 11.00
C TRP A 301 15.93 22.55 11.67
N SER A 302 16.63 23.68 11.53
CA SER A 302 16.19 24.98 12.09
C SER A 302 14.91 25.50 11.41
N ILE A 303 14.62 25.04 10.19
CA ILE A 303 13.35 25.37 9.52
C ILE A 303 12.16 24.78 10.30
N ILE A 304 12.32 23.55 10.81
CA ILE A 304 11.26 22.84 11.52
C ILE A 304 10.95 23.50 12.86
N SER A 305 11.97 23.86 13.64
CA SER A 305 11.78 24.39 15.01
C SER A 305 11.72 25.92 15.02
N ASP A 306 12.87 26.56 14.92
CA ASP A 306 13.06 27.99 15.19
C ASP A 306 12.33 28.91 14.19
N ARG A 307 12.30 28.54 12.91
CA ARG A 307 11.77 29.41 11.87
C ARG A 307 10.28 29.25 11.60
N LYS A 308 9.74 28.03 11.73
CA LYS A 308 8.36 27.74 11.31
C LYS A 308 7.51 27.00 12.35
N GLU A 309 8.12 26.37 13.37
CA GLU A 309 7.42 25.57 14.39
C GLU A 309 6.45 24.55 13.73
N LEU A 310 7.03 23.66 12.88
CA LEU A 310 6.25 22.71 12.08
C LEU A 310 5.88 21.45 12.87
N ASP A 311 4.67 20.94 12.61
CA ASP A 311 4.35 19.53 12.88
C ASP A 311 4.92 18.65 11.78
N VAL A 312 5.88 17.77 12.12
CA VAL A 312 6.42 16.78 11.20
C VAL A 312 5.92 15.40 11.63
N LEU A 313 5.13 14.76 10.80
CA LEU A 313 4.41 13.54 11.11
C LEU A 313 4.77 12.42 10.12
N GLY A 314 5.18 11.27 10.65
CA GLY A 314 5.32 10.05 9.84
C GLY A 314 3.99 9.32 9.68
N SER A 315 3.89 8.52 8.61
CA SER A 315 2.79 7.59 8.38
C SER A 315 3.35 6.22 7.97
N HIS A 316 2.77 5.15 8.49
CA HIS A 316 3.21 3.77 8.25
C HIS A 316 2.01 2.83 8.19
N LEU A 317 1.93 2.01 7.11
CA LEU A 317 0.84 1.08 6.83
C LEU A 317 -0.55 1.75 6.79
N GLY A 318 -1.62 0.94 6.83
CA GLY A 318 -3.01 1.40 6.76
C GLY A 318 -3.90 0.89 7.91
N PRO A 319 -3.51 1.09 9.19
CA PRO A 319 -4.26 0.54 10.32
C PRO A 319 -5.68 1.09 10.36
N TYR A 320 -6.66 0.20 10.61
CA TYR A 320 -8.09 0.54 10.71
C TYR A 320 -8.70 1.15 9.42
N CYS A 321 -7.97 1.12 8.28
CA CYS A 321 -8.39 1.79 7.06
C CYS A 321 -9.07 0.87 6.03
N TYR A 322 -8.86 -0.45 6.11
CA TYR A 322 -9.29 -1.39 5.07
C TYR A 322 -10.80 -1.35 4.82
N GLU A 323 -11.65 -1.40 5.85
CA GLU A 323 -13.11 -1.32 5.67
C GLU A 323 -13.54 -0.01 5.01
N HIS A 324 -12.92 1.12 5.40
CA HIS A 324 -13.19 2.42 4.81
C HIS A 324 -12.80 2.46 3.33
N VAL A 325 -11.66 1.86 3.00
CA VAL A 325 -11.13 1.82 1.63
C VAL A 325 -11.95 0.87 0.76
N ILE A 326 -12.26 -0.34 1.24
CA ILE A 326 -13.15 -1.27 0.52
C ILE A 326 -14.46 -0.58 0.16
N LYS A 327 -15.11 0.06 1.15
CA LYS A 327 -16.34 0.81 0.94
C LYS A 327 -16.14 2.00 -0.01
N GLY A 328 -15.06 2.77 0.17
CA GLY A 328 -14.76 3.95 -0.63
C GLY A 328 -14.48 3.63 -2.10
N ILE A 329 -13.79 2.52 -2.39
CA ILE A 329 -13.57 2.04 -3.75
C ILE A 329 -14.89 1.51 -4.33
N SER A 330 -15.64 0.70 -3.58
CA SER A 330 -16.88 0.09 -4.07
C SER A 330 -17.95 1.11 -4.44
N ASN A 331 -18.04 2.24 -3.73
CA ASN A 331 -19.03 3.29 -4.00
C ASN A 331 -18.48 4.44 -4.87
N GLY A 332 -17.23 4.37 -5.32
CA GLY A 332 -16.59 5.36 -6.17
C GLY A 332 -16.09 6.62 -5.45
N ASP A 333 -16.09 6.64 -4.13
CA ASP A 333 -15.56 7.75 -3.33
C ASP A 333 -14.03 7.87 -3.41
N LEU A 334 -13.36 6.74 -3.62
CA LEU A 334 -11.93 6.64 -3.86
C LEU A 334 -11.69 6.21 -5.32
N PRO A 335 -11.31 7.13 -6.21
CA PRO A 335 -11.09 6.83 -7.63
C PRO A 335 -9.94 5.85 -7.84
N THR A 336 -10.12 4.91 -8.79
CA THR A 336 -9.15 3.84 -9.09
C THR A 336 -8.87 3.65 -10.57
N ASP A 337 -9.73 4.19 -11.45
CA ASP A 337 -9.70 3.92 -12.89
C ASP A 337 -8.38 4.40 -13.53
N GLY A 338 -7.63 3.49 -14.17
CA GLY A 338 -6.36 3.77 -14.81
C GLY A 338 -5.13 3.69 -13.91
N VAL A 339 -5.29 3.32 -12.63
CA VAL A 339 -4.14 3.13 -11.70
C VAL A 339 -3.44 1.79 -11.97
N VAL A 340 -4.17 0.69 -12.15
CA VAL A 340 -3.59 -0.55 -12.65
C VAL A 340 -3.30 -0.41 -14.14
N THR A 341 -2.03 -0.44 -14.50
CA THR A 341 -1.57 -0.24 -15.89
C THR A 341 -1.14 -1.53 -16.57
N HIS A 342 -0.71 -2.52 -15.80
CA HIS A 342 -0.21 -3.79 -16.32
C HIS A 342 -0.66 -4.94 -15.43
N THR A 343 -1.11 -6.03 -16.08
CA THR A 343 -1.33 -7.33 -15.44
C THR A 343 -0.48 -8.36 -16.18
N LEU A 344 0.34 -9.08 -15.45
CA LEU A 344 1.31 -10.04 -15.99
C LEU A 344 1.10 -11.41 -15.31
N PRO A 345 1.40 -12.53 -15.99
CA PRO A 345 1.49 -13.82 -15.33
C PRO A 345 2.59 -13.80 -14.26
N LEU A 346 2.43 -14.61 -13.22
CA LEU A 346 3.36 -14.67 -12.08
C LEU A 346 4.81 -14.99 -12.52
N GLU A 347 5.00 -15.80 -13.55
CA GLU A 347 6.31 -16.14 -14.08
C GLU A 347 7.07 -14.96 -14.72
N GLU A 348 6.34 -13.89 -15.11
CA GLU A 348 6.93 -12.65 -15.65
C GLU A 348 7.26 -11.61 -14.56
N PHE A 349 7.42 -12.02 -13.30
CA PHE A 349 7.66 -11.10 -12.17
C PHE A 349 8.86 -10.17 -12.40
N GLU A 350 9.95 -10.64 -13.03
CA GLU A 350 11.13 -9.81 -13.35
C GLU A 350 10.77 -8.66 -14.30
N LYS A 351 9.93 -8.94 -15.31
CA LYS A 351 9.42 -7.91 -16.22
C LYS A 351 8.55 -6.90 -15.45
N GLY A 352 7.73 -7.39 -14.51
CA GLY A 352 6.96 -6.55 -13.60
C GLY A 352 7.85 -5.62 -12.79
N PHE A 353 8.93 -6.13 -12.20
CA PHE A 353 9.91 -5.33 -11.47
C PHE A 353 10.60 -4.28 -12.36
N GLN A 354 10.93 -4.62 -13.61
CA GLN A 354 11.51 -3.65 -14.54
C GLN A 354 10.53 -2.52 -14.91
N LEU A 355 9.25 -2.83 -15.11
CA LEU A 355 8.21 -1.82 -15.35
C LEU A 355 8.09 -0.86 -14.16
N VAL A 356 8.05 -1.37 -12.93
CA VAL A 356 8.02 -0.53 -11.71
C VAL A 356 9.28 0.30 -11.57
N LYS A 357 10.46 -0.25 -11.89
CA LYS A 357 11.76 0.44 -11.83
C LYS A 357 11.84 1.59 -12.81
N ASN A 358 11.36 1.41 -14.03
CA ASN A 358 11.35 2.45 -15.06
C ASN A 358 10.35 3.57 -14.73
N GLY A 359 9.22 3.23 -14.11
CA GLY A 359 8.23 4.17 -13.56
C GLY A 359 7.52 5.08 -14.57
N ALA A 360 8.09 5.30 -15.77
CA ALA A 360 7.51 6.21 -16.76
C ALA A 360 6.26 5.63 -17.44
N GLU A 361 6.24 4.32 -17.65
CA GLU A 361 5.17 3.63 -18.39
C GLU A 361 4.21 2.86 -17.49
N SER A 362 4.43 2.89 -16.16
CA SER A 362 3.63 2.14 -15.20
C SER A 362 3.26 2.97 -13.97
N LEU A 363 2.09 2.65 -13.41
CA LEU A 363 1.66 3.07 -12.07
C LEU A 363 1.61 1.85 -11.15
N LYS A 364 0.56 1.03 -11.25
CA LYS A 364 0.48 -0.24 -10.54
C LYS A 364 0.64 -1.39 -11.54
N VAL A 365 1.60 -2.26 -11.26
CA VAL A 365 1.79 -3.54 -11.95
C VAL A 365 1.27 -4.65 -11.06
N VAL A 366 0.52 -5.57 -11.63
CA VAL A 366 -0.13 -6.69 -10.94
C VAL A 366 0.37 -8.01 -11.53
N LEU A 367 0.63 -8.97 -10.66
CA LEU A 367 0.91 -10.35 -11.02
C LEU A 367 -0.35 -11.19 -10.79
N ASP A 368 -0.77 -11.93 -11.80
CA ASP A 368 -1.89 -12.86 -11.73
C ASP A 368 -1.36 -14.30 -11.84
N PRO A 369 -1.44 -15.10 -10.77
CA PRO A 369 -0.97 -16.47 -10.80
C PRO A 369 -1.86 -17.43 -11.59
N ASN A 370 -2.98 -16.97 -12.13
CA ASN A 370 -3.94 -17.77 -12.89
C ASN A 370 -3.85 -17.57 -14.43
N LEU A 371 -2.96 -16.64 -14.90
CA LEU A 371 -2.68 -16.38 -16.32
C LEU A 371 -1.73 -17.42 -16.94
#